data_09a32d106775d4c99d40166d0b83148c
#
_entry.id   09a32d106775d4c99d40166d0b83148c
#
_cell.length_a   1.000
_cell.length_b   1.000
_cell.length_c   1.000
_cell.angle_alpha   90.00
_cell.angle_beta   90.00
_cell.angle_gamma   90.00
#
_symmetry.space_group_name_H-M   'P 1'
#
loop_
_entity.id
_entity.type
_entity.pdbx_description
1 polymer ?
#
loop_
_entity_poly.entity_id
_entity_poly.type
_entity_poly.pdbx_seq_one_letter_code
_entity_poly.pdbx_strand_id
1 'polypeptide(L)'
;MDQKLKVTTGTGFAAAAMLFSSAVAFATPTYLSCEFASSKGTPQVFNFALDEAAGTFGVYVPASGSQRMEKGTFAGGKASLNEGSVAWEIDIAKGSVIRDKRMVGEKDGGTCKTISRAQSGFEE
;
A
#
# COMPACT_ATOMS: atom_id res chain seq x y z
N MET A 1 -3.52 10.71 51.97
CA MET A 1 -3.73 10.42 51.40
C MET A 1 -4.05 10.14 50.65
N ASP A 2 -3.89 10.19 50.37
CA ASP A 2 -4.15 9.92 49.50
C ASP A 2 -4.38 9.91 48.71
N GLN A 3 -4.27 9.96 48.26
CA GLN A 3 -4.39 9.91 47.43
C GLN A 3 -4.51 9.72 46.66
N LYS A 4 -4.29 9.83 46.81
CA LYS A 4 -4.38 9.63 45.95
C LYS A 4 -4.55 9.47 45.14
N LEU A 5 -4.27 9.61 45.17
CA LEU A 5 -4.37 9.37 44.23
C LEU A 5 -4.47 9.36 43.54
N LYS A 6 -4.27 9.50 43.53
CA LYS A 6 -4.37 9.31 42.62
C LYS A 6 -4.49 9.17 41.74
N VAL A 7 -4.09 9.36 42.12
CA VAL A 7 -4.16 9.06 41.08
C VAL A 7 -4.32 8.83 40.28
N THR A 8 -4.09 9.02 40.34
CA THR A 8 -4.21 8.69 39.42
C THR A 8 -4.50 8.49 38.65
N THR A 9 -4.27 8.78 38.92
CA THR A 9 -4.48 8.48 38.03
C THR A 9 -4.75 8.33 37.22
N GLY A 10 -4.56 8.62 37.25
CA GLY A 10 -4.73 8.36 36.30
C GLY A 10 -4.88 8.17 35.57
N THR A 11 -4.63 8.38 35.62
CA THR A 11 -4.74 8.12 34.71
C THR A 11 -4.96 7.79 33.91
N GLY A 12 -4.82 7.96 34.03
CA GLY A 12 -4.93 7.61 33.12
C GLY A 12 -5.08 7.52 32.36
N PHE A 13 -4.80 7.64 31.96
CA PHE A 13 -4.93 7.46 30.96
C PHE A 13 -4.86 7.35 30.29
N ALA A 14 -4.60 7.53 30.49
CA ALA A 14 -4.47 7.34 29.62
C ALA A 14 -4.45 6.97 28.93
N ALA A 15 -4.24 7.02 28.98
CA ALA A 15 -4.12 6.61 28.16
C ALA A 15 -4.28 6.27 27.40
N ALA A 16 -4.14 6.31 27.38
CA ALA A 16 -4.16 5.98 26.56
C ALA A 16 -4.25 5.81 25.71
N ALA A 17 -4.06 5.92 25.63
CA ALA A 17 -3.94 5.72 24.78
C ALA A 17 -3.97 5.54 24.00
N MET A 18 -3.82 5.53 23.84
CA MET A 18 -3.67 5.31 23.06
C MET A 18 -3.81 4.93 22.30
N LEU A 19 -3.75 4.84 22.18
CA LEU A 19 -3.69 4.44 21.40
C LEU A 19 -3.95 4.24 20.61
N PHE A 20 -3.85 4.27 20.36
CA PHE A 20 -3.88 4.11 19.53
C PHE A 20 -3.80 3.89 18.71
N SER A 21 -3.69 4.03 18.70
CA SER A 21 -3.63 3.91 17.90
C SER A 21 -3.30 3.42 17.25
N SER A 22 -3.03 3.39 17.69
CA SER A 22 -2.62 2.94 16.96
C SER A 22 -2.78 2.34 15.82
N ALA A 23 -3.35 2.64 15.42
CA ALA A 23 -3.63 2.20 14.10
C ALA A 23 -2.37 2.18 13.35
N VAL A 24 -2.14 1.12 12.67
CA VAL A 24 -0.99 1.02 11.82
C VAL A 24 -1.23 1.96 10.66
N ALA A 25 -0.71 3.14 10.80
CA ALA A 25 -0.72 4.05 9.69
C ALA A 25 0.50 3.72 8.86
N PHE A 26 0.29 3.26 7.66
CA PHE A 26 1.38 3.20 6.72
C PHE A 26 1.78 4.63 6.37
N ALA A 27 3.08 4.83 6.12
CA ALA A 27 3.53 6.12 5.64
C ALA A 27 2.73 6.49 4.40
N THR A 28 2.36 7.74 4.30
CA THR A 28 1.46 8.21 3.26
C THR A 28 2.18 9.20 2.37
N PRO A 29 2.39 8.89 1.07
CA PRO A 29 2.08 7.61 0.45
C PRO A 29 3.16 6.56 0.67
N THR A 30 2.79 5.30 0.48
CA THR A 30 3.72 4.19 0.50
C THR A 30 4.10 3.87 -0.94
N TYR A 31 5.40 3.75 -1.20
CA TYR A 31 5.88 3.43 -2.54
C TYR A 31 6.40 2.00 -2.56
N LEU A 32 5.98 1.25 -3.57
CA LEU A 32 6.37 -0.16 -3.71
C LEU A 32 6.88 -0.40 -5.12
N SER A 33 7.85 -1.29 -5.24
CA SER A 33 8.27 -1.82 -6.53
C SER A 33 7.92 -3.29 -6.55
N CYS A 34 7.13 -3.70 -7.53
CA CYS A 34 6.63 -5.07 -7.61
C CYS A 34 7.14 -5.72 -8.89
N GLU A 35 7.58 -6.98 -8.76
CA GLU A 35 8.08 -7.74 -9.90
C GLU A 35 7.18 -8.93 -10.14
N PHE A 36 6.84 -9.14 -11.40
CA PHE A 36 6.10 -10.30 -11.86
C PHE A 36 7.04 -11.15 -12.69
N ALA A 37 7.12 -12.44 -12.37
CA ALA A 37 7.94 -13.34 -13.16
C ALA A 37 7.41 -13.40 -14.58
N SER A 38 8.33 -13.45 -15.53
CA SER A 38 7.96 -13.56 -16.94
C SER A 38 8.47 -14.87 -17.49
N SER A 39 7.63 -15.55 -18.27
CA SER A 39 8.04 -16.77 -18.95
C SER A 39 9.12 -16.52 -19.99
N LYS A 40 9.33 -15.24 -20.34
CA LYS A 40 10.35 -14.86 -21.31
C LYS A 40 11.65 -14.43 -20.65
N GLY A 41 11.78 -14.60 -19.35
CA GLY A 41 13.02 -14.38 -18.63
C GLY A 41 13.19 -13.02 -18.00
N THR A 42 12.66 -11.96 -18.59
CA THR A 42 12.79 -10.62 -18.02
C THR A 42 11.56 -10.31 -17.18
N PRO A 43 11.72 -10.06 -15.88
CA PRO A 43 10.57 -9.76 -15.03
C PRO A 43 9.93 -8.45 -15.45
N GLN A 44 8.61 -8.36 -15.28
CA GLN A 44 7.90 -7.11 -15.45
C GLN A 44 7.88 -6.39 -14.12
N VAL A 45 8.21 -5.12 -14.15
CA VAL A 45 8.28 -4.29 -12.96
C VAL A 45 7.21 -3.21 -13.03
N PHE A 46 6.47 -3.06 -11.95
CA PHE A 46 5.50 -1.99 -11.78
C PHE A 46 5.76 -1.33 -10.43
N ASN A 47 5.76 -0.02 -10.42
CA ASN A 47 5.89 0.72 -9.16
C ASN A 47 4.52 1.28 -8.80
N PHE A 48 4.24 1.32 -7.51
CA PHE A 48 2.94 1.77 -7.02
C PHE A 48 3.11 2.83 -5.97
N ALA A 49 2.20 3.79 -5.96
CA ALA A 49 2.13 4.80 -4.91
C ALA A 49 0.76 4.66 -4.26
N LEU A 50 0.75 4.25 -3.00
CA LEU A 50 -0.48 3.93 -2.29
C LEU A 50 -0.67 4.94 -1.18
N ASP A 51 -1.76 5.69 -1.25
CA ASP A 51 -2.06 6.72 -0.28
C ASP A 51 -3.45 6.44 0.28
N GLU A 52 -3.49 5.78 1.41
CA GLU A 52 -4.76 5.38 2.02
C GLU A 52 -5.56 6.60 2.48
N ALA A 53 -4.87 7.59 3.03
CA ALA A 53 -5.55 8.80 3.51
C ALA A 53 -6.24 9.55 2.39
N ALA A 54 -5.60 9.61 1.22
CA ALA A 54 -6.18 10.28 0.06
C ALA A 54 -7.04 9.34 -0.78
N GLY A 55 -6.96 8.04 -0.55
CA GLY A 55 -7.69 7.05 -1.34
C GLY A 55 -7.17 6.89 -2.74
N THR A 56 -5.87 7.14 -2.97
CA THR A 56 -5.30 7.09 -4.32
C THR A 56 -4.36 5.91 -4.49
N PHE A 57 -4.35 5.40 -5.72
CA PHE A 57 -3.57 4.25 -6.11
C PHE A 57 -2.86 4.63 -7.41
N GLY A 58 -1.57 4.85 -7.33
CA GLY A 58 -0.78 5.23 -8.48
C GLY A 58 -0.06 4.05 -9.08
N VAL A 59 0.07 4.05 -10.41
CA VAL A 59 0.80 3.01 -11.14
C VAL A 59 1.83 3.69 -12.02
N TYR A 60 3.06 3.26 -11.90
CA TYR A 60 4.16 3.74 -12.74
C TYR A 60 4.82 2.53 -13.40
N VAL A 61 5.01 2.61 -14.70
CA VAL A 61 5.63 1.53 -15.48
C VAL A 61 7.01 1.98 -15.89
N PRO A 62 8.08 1.49 -15.21
CA PRO A 62 9.43 1.95 -15.53
C PRO A 62 9.83 1.73 -16.98
N ALA A 63 9.38 0.63 -17.59
CA ALA A 63 9.77 0.32 -18.95
C ALA A 63 9.32 1.38 -19.97
N SER A 64 8.19 2.01 -19.73
CA SER A 64 7.62 2.99 -20.66
C SER A 64 7.63 4.41 -20.10
N GLY A 65 7.81 4.54 -18.79
CA GLY A 65 7.68 5.83 -18.13
C GLY A 65 6.26 6.31 -17.95
N SER A 66 5.27 5.45 -18.25
CA SER A 66 3.87 5.86 -18.10
C SER A 66 3.49 5.90 -16.63
N GLN A 67 2.63 6.84 -16.30
CA GLN A 67 2.22 7.07 -14.92
C GLN A 67 0.75 7.44 -14.89
N ARG A 68 0.02 6.88 -13.92
CA ARG A 68 -1.37 7.28 -13.72
C ARG A 68 -1.72 7.18 -12.24
N MET A 69 -2.66 7.98 -11.82
CA MET A 69 -3.12 8.02 -10.44
C MET A 69 -4.63 7.91 -10.47
N GLU A 70 -5.17 6.95 -9.73
CA GLU A 70 -6.61 6.69 -9.74
C GLU A 70 -7.09 6.47 -8.31
N LYS A 71 -8.39 6.42 -8.13
CA LYS A 71 -8.96 6.12 -6.84
C LYS A 71 -8.88 4.62 -6.60
N GLY A 72 -8.34 4.25 -5.44
CA GLY A 72 -8.25 2.87 -5.05
C GLY A 72 -9.09 2.58 -3.82
N THR A 73 -9.16 1.32 -3.47
CA THR A 73 -9.87 0.86 -2.28
C THR A 73 -8.85 0.30 -1.30
N PHE A 74 -8.97 0.72 -0.04
CA PHE A 74 -8.04 0.28 1.00
C PHE A 74 -8.84 -0.36 2.14
N ALA A 75 -8.48 -1.58 2.49
CA ALA A 75 -9.16 -2.29 3.57
C ALA A 75 -8.27 -3.42 4.06
N GLY A 76 -8.13 -3.55 5.38
CA GLY A 76 -7.44 -4.69 5.97
C GLY A 76 -5.98 -4.82 5.59
N GLY A 77 -5.29 -3.72 5.36
CA GLY A 77 -3.89 -3.74 4.97
C GLY A 77 -3.68 -4.06 3.50
N LYS A 78 -4.75 -4.04 2.72
CA LYS A 78 -4.68 -4.29 1.29
C LYS A 78 -5.14 -3.08 0.51
N ALA A 79 -4.54 -2.89 -0.65
CA ALA A 79 -4.93 -1.85 -1.58
C ALA A 79 -5.35 -2.51 -2.88
N SER A 80 -6.44 -2.05 -3.46
CA SER A 80 -6.93 -2.61 -4.71
C SER A 80 -7.35 -1.52 -5.67
N LEU A 81 -7.22 -1.81 -6.96
CA LEU A 81 -7.59 -0.91 -8.03
C LEU A 81 -8.19 -1.74 -9.15
N ASN A 82 -9.36 -1.32 -9.61
CA ASN A 82 -10.04 -1.97 -10.73
C ASN A 82 -10.01 -1.01 -11.91
N GLU A 83 -9.21 -1.35 -12.91
CA GLU A 83 -9.07 -0.53 -14.11
C GLU A 83 -9.90 -1.06 -15.28
N GLY A 84 -10.77 -2.02 -15.01
CA GLY A 84 -11.60 -2.61 -16.05
C GLY A 84 -10.95 -3.84 -16.68
N SER A 85 -9.97 -3.63 -17.53
CA SER A 85 -9.27 -4.73 -18.17
C SER A 85 -8.29 -5.42 -17.23
N VAL A 86 -7.79 -4.68 -16.24
CA VAL A 86 -6.85 -5.19 -15.24
C VAL A 86 -7.33 -4.76 -13.87
N ALA A 87 -7.23 -5.65 -12.91
CA ALA A 87 -7.49 -5.33 -11.52
C ALA A 87 -6.25 -5.73 -10.70
N TRP A 88 -5.91 -4.90 -9.74
CA TRP A 88 -4.73 -5.07 -8.91
C TRP A 88 -5.15 -5.25 -7.46
N GLU A 89 -4.49 -6.14 -6.75
CA GLU A 89 -4.68 -6.26 -5.32
C GLU A 89 -3.30 -6.42 -4.67
N ILE A 90 -2.96 -5.49 -3.78
CA ILE A 90 -1.66 -5.48 -3.12
C ILE A 90 -1.87 -5.72 -1.64
N ASP A 91 -1.17 -6.73 -1.11
CA ASP A 91 -1.08 -6.94 0.33
C ASP A 91 0.17 -6.23 0.79
N ILE A 92 0.00 -5.06 1.40
CA ILE A 92 1.12 -4.19 1.74
C ILE A 92 2.01 -4.84 2.78
N ALA A 93 1.42 -5.49 3.77
CA ALA A 93 2.19 -6.11 4.85
C ALA A 93 3.01 -7.30 4.36
N LYS A 94 2.44 -8.10 3.47
CA LYS A 94 3.13 -9.28 2.94
C LYS A 94 4.07 -8.97 1.80
N GLY A 95 3.91 -7.81 1.18
CA GLY A 95 4.71 -7.48 0.02
C GLY A 95 4.38 -8.33 -1.18
N SER A 96 3.10 -8.54 -1.43
CA SER A 96 2.65 -9.34 -2.57
C SER A 96 1.62 -8.58 -3.36
N VAL A 97 1.50 -8.92 -4.64
CA VAL A 97 0.53 -8.30 -5.53
C VAL A 97 -0.08 -9.37 -6.43
N ILE A 98 -1.36 -9.21 -6.72
CA ILE A 98 -2.06 -10.05 -7.70
C ILE A 98 -2.56 -9.13 -8.80
N ARG A 99 -2.27 -9.52 -10.04
CA ARG A 99 -2.79 -8.82 -11.21
C ARG A 99 -3.80 -9.74 -11.89
N ASP A 100 -5.01 -9.25 -12.02
CA ASP A 100 -6.09 -9.98 -12.68
C ASP A 100 -6.28 -9.37 -14.06
N LYS A 101 -5.87 -10.09 -15.09
CA LYS A 101 -6.03 -9.66 -16.48
C LYS A 101 -7.38 -10.14 -16.97
N ARG A 102 -8.40 -9.36 -16.71
CA ARG A 102 -9.78 -9.77 -16.93
C ARG A 102 -10.11 -10.07 -18.37
N MET A 103 -9.46 -9.36 -19.29
CA MET A 103 -9.74 -9.53 -20.70
C MET A 103 -9.36 -10.93 -21.20
N VAL A 104 -8.36 -11.54 -20.60
CA VAL A 104 -7.88 -12.86 -21.01
C VAL A 104 -8.11 -13.93 -19.96
N GLY A 105 -8.74 -13.55 -18.83
CA GLY A 105 -9.06 -14.51 -17.79
C GLY A 105 -7.87 -15.08 -17.06
N GLU A 106 -6.77 -14.33 -16.98
CA GLU A 106 -5.54 -14.78 -16.32
C GLU A 106 -5.25 -13.96 -15.09
N LYS A 107 -4.69 -14.62 -14.08
CA LYS A 107 -4.18 -13.95 -12.90
C LYS A 107 -2.72 -14.32 -12.74
N ASP A 108 -1.90 -13.35 -12.36
CA ASP A 108 -0.53 -13.64 -11.98
C ASP A 108 -0.20 -12.88 -10.70
N GLY A 109 0.80 -13.38 -10.00
CA GLY A 109 1.24 -12.80 -8.75
C GLY A 109 2.66 -12.29 -8.85
N GLY A 110 2.98 -11.33 -8.00
CA GLY A 110 4.30 -10.77 -7.93
C GLY A 110 4.70 -10.49 -6.50
N THR A 111 5.95 -10.11 -6.33
CA THR A 111 6.49 -9.73 -5.04
C THR A 111 6.86 -8.26 -5.05
N CYS A 112 6.63 -7.61 -3.92
CA CYS A 112 6.80 -6.17 -3.79
C CYS A 112 7.80 -5.86 -2.69
N LYS A 113 8.54 -4.78 -2.87
CA LYS A 113 9.40 -4.25 -1.82
C LYS A 113 9.12 -2.77 -1.68
N THR A 114 9.29 -2.26 -0.48
CA THR A 114 9.14 -0.83 -0.21
C THR A 114 10.34 -0.09 -0.79
N ILE A 115 10.06 1.00 -1.48
CA ILE A 115 11.10 1.85 -2.03
C ILE A 115 10.83 3.29 -1.63
N SER A 116 11.79 4.16 -1.89
CA SER A 116 11.62 5.58 -1.63
C SER A 116 10.85 6.21 -2.78
N ARG A 117 10.33 7.41 -2.53
CA ARG A 117 9.67 8.17 -3.58
C ARG A 117 10.61 8.44 -4.75
N ALA A 118 11.88 8.79 -4.45
CA ALA A 118 12.85 9.07 -5.49
C ALA A 118 13.08 7.85 -6.38
N GLN A 119 13.04 6.65 -5.80
CA GLN A 119 13.23 5.41 -6.56
C GLN A 119 12.00 5.01 -7.36
N SER A 120 10.84 5.54 -6.99
CA SER A 120 9.57 5.10 -7.59
C SER A 120 9.35 5.62 -9.00
N GLY A 121 9.96 6.75 -9.34
CA GLY A 121 9.74 7.38 -10.63
C GLY A 121 8.53 8.29 -10.70
N PHE A 122 7.69 8.30 -9.68
CA PHE A 122 6.51 9.15 -9.68
C PHE A 122 6.88 10.62 -9.61
N GLU A 123 6.22 11.41 -10.41
CA GLU A 123 6.35 12.86 -10.41
C GLU A 123 5.06 13.48 -9.88
N GLU A 124 5.22 14.65 -9.27
CA GLU A 124 4.08 15.38 -8.74
C GLU A 124 3.37 16.21 -9.76
#